data_b19af7d8f2ebfae1975f383fc763cef3
#
_entry.id   b19af7d8f2ebfae1975f383fc763cef3
#
_cell.length_a   1.000
_cell.length_b   1.000
_cell.length_c   1.000
_cell.angle_alpha   90.00
_cell.angle_beta   90.00
_cell.angle_gamma   90.00
#
_symmetry.space_group_name_H-M   'P 1'
#
loop_
_entity.id
_entity.type
_entity.pdbx_description
1 polymer ?
#
loop_
_entity_poly.entity_id
_entity_poly.type
_entity_poly.pdbx_seq_one_letter_code
_entity_poly.pdbx_strand_id
1 'polypeptide(L)'
;AAEHARQRYEDLTNELTEKESSWKTRKIELGREKVKVGTEFNTMLETRNAEAAHIPEEDLARYNRLFRSNRGIAVVRVDRGVCQGCSVRLPVGELTRLRNSDSPIPCGCGRALLTEQ
;
A
#
# COMPACT_ATOMS: atom_id res chain seq x y z
N ALA A 1 3.06 48.73 -33.36
CA ALA A 1 3.43 47.33 -33.71
C ALA A 1 4.72 46.88 -33.00
N ALA A 2 5.77 47.65 -33.01
CA ALA A 2 7.06 47.30 -32.40
C ALA A 2 6.98 47.29 -30.84
N GLU A 3 6.29 48.24 -30.25
CA GLU A 3 6.10 48.35 -28.81
C GLU A 3 5.32 47.18 -28.25
N HIS A 4 4.26 46.74 -28.89
CA HIS A 4 3.47 45.57 -28.54
C HIS A 4 4.29 44.28 -28.60
N ALA A 5 5.14 44.13 -29.59
CA ALA A 5 6.01 42.97 -29.73
C ALA A 5 7.07 42.93 -28.64
N ARG A 6 7.62 44.08 -28.30
CA ARG A 6 8.59 44.21 -27.20
C ARG A 6 8.00 43.88 -25.84
N GLN A 7 6.79 44.43 -25.54
CA GLN A 7 6.11 44.15 -24.30
C GLN A 7 5.82 42.66 -24.16
N ARG A 8 5.32 42.05 -25.23
CA ARG A 8 5.02 40.59 -25.24
C ARG A 8 6.27 39.75 -25.07
N TYR A 9 7.40 40.15 -25.59
CA TYR A 9 8.67 39.48 -25.41
C TYR A 9 9.13 39.55 -23.94
N GLU A 10 9.02 40.72 -23.29
CA GLU A 10 9.35 40.93 -21.89
C GLU A 10 8.44 40.07 -21.00
N ASP A 11 7.14 40.07 -21.24
CA ASP A 11 6.17 39.27 -20.48
C ASP A 11 6.45 37.76 -20.57
N LEU A 12 6.71 37.26 -21.78
CA LEU A 12 7.06 35.87 -22.01
C LEU A 12 8.41 35.47 -21.35
N THR A 13 9.37 36.37 -21.35
CA THR A 13 10.68 36.15 -20.73
C THR A 13 10.52 36.04 -19.20
N ASN A 14 9.72 36.92 -18.61
CA ASN A 14 9.42 36.89 -17.20
C ASN A 14 8.67 35.60 -16.81
N GLU A 15 7.64 35.25 -17.58
CA GLU A 15 6.88 33.99 -17.36
C GLU A 15 7.77 32.76 -17.47
N LEU A 16 8.68 32.72 -18.44
CA LEU A 16 9.64 31.64 -18.59
C LEU A 16 10.57 31.52 -17.38
N THR A 17 11.11 32.66 -16.93
CA THR A 17 11.99 32.69 -15.75
C THR A 17 11.30 32.19 -14.47
N GLU A 18 10.04 32.60 -14.28
CA GLU A 18 9.22 32.13 -13.15
C GLU A 18 8.97 30.62 -13.22
N LYS A 19 8.59 30.12 -14.40
CA LYS A 19 8.37 28.69 -14.63
C LYS A 19 9.64 27.86 -14.43
N GLU A 20 10.77 28.32 -14.92
CA GLU A 20 12.06 27.65 -14.72
C GLU A 20 12.45 27.60 -13.24
N SER A 21 12.28 28.69 -12.51
CA SER A 21 12.56 28.76 -11.08
C SER A 21 11.64 27.79 -10.29
N SER A 22 10.35 27.83 -10.57
CA SER A 22 9.36 26.97 -9.96
C SER A 22 9.66 25.49 -10.26
N TRP A 23 10.00 25.18 -11.50
CA TRP A 23 10.38 23.81 -11.91
C TRP A 23 11.62 23.30 -11.18
N LYS A 24 12.66 24.13 -11.07
CA LYS A 24 13.89 23.77 -10.34
C LYS A 24 13.60 23.46 -8.88
N THR A 25 12.82 24.31 -8.20
CA THR A 25 12.40 24.09 -6.82
C THR A 25 11.61 22.78 -6.68
N ARG A 26 10.63 22.57 -7.52
CA ARG A 26 9.80 21.35 -7.50
C ARG A 26 10.61 20.08 -7.77
N LYS A 27 11.56 20.17 -8.69
CA LYS A 27 12.46 19.04 -8.98
C LYS A 27 13.31 18.64 -7.76
N ILE A 28 13.82 19.63 -7.02
CA ILE A 28 14.59 19.37 -5.79
C ILE A 28 13.70 18.74 -4.71
N GLU A 29 12.49 19.27 -4.51
CA GLU A 29 11.52 18.73 -3.55
C GLU A 29 11.16 17.27 -3.86
N LEU A 30 10.83 16.99 -5.12
CA LEU A 30 10.53 15.63 -5.58
C LEU A 30 11.72 14.68 -5.43
N GLY A 31 12.93 15.15 -5.67
CA GLY A 31 14.15 14.37 -5.44
C GLY A 31 14.32 13.97 -3.97
N ARG A 32 14.06 14.89 -3.05
CA ARG A 32 14.10 14.63 -1.60
C ARG A 32 12.99 13.65 -1.16
N GLU A 33 11.78 13.87 -1.66
CA GLU A 33 10.65 13.00 -1.38
C GLU A 33 10.88 11.57 -1.90
N LYS A 34 11.43 11.44 -3.10
CA LYS A 34 11.81 10.14 -3.68
C LYS A 34 12.82 9.39 -2.79
N VAL A 35 13.85 10.07 -2.31
CA VAL A 35 14.85 9.47 -1.40
C VAL A 35 14.20 9.05 -0.09
N LYS A 36 13.36 9.90 0.50
CA LYS A 36 12.65 9.60 1.75
C LYS A 36 11.77 8.37 1.61
N VAL A 37 10.90 8.34 0.59
CA VAL A 37 10.00 7.21 0.32
C VAL A 37 10.80 5.94 0.02
N GLY A 38 11.87 6.02 -0.75
CA GLY A 38 12.75 4.90 -1.03
C GLY A 38 13.40 4.30 0.23
N THR A 39 13.84 5.16 1.15
CA THR A 39 14.42 4.73 2.43
C THR A 39 13.35 4.07 3.32
N GLU A 40 12.18 4.66 3.44
CA GLU A 40 11.05 4.08 4.18
C GLU A 40 10.63 2.73 3.60
N PHE A 41 10.53 2.62 2.28
CA PHE A 41 10.22 1.37 1.60
C PHE A 41 11.27 0.27 1.89
N ASN A 42 12.55 0.58 1.80
CA ASN A 42 13.60 -0.38 2.08
C ASN A 42 13.58 -0.85 3.54
N THR A 43 13.35 0.06 4.49
CA THR A 43 13.21 -0.29 5.91
C THR A 43 12.01 -1.21 6.15
N MET A 44 10.87 -0.92 5.54
CA MET A 44 9.69 -1.78 5.62
C MET A 44 9.92 -3.15 4.98
N LEU A 45 10.64 -3.19 3.86
CA LEU A 45 10.99 -4.44 3.18
C LEU A 45 11.92 -5.31 4.03
N GLU A 46 12.92 -4.73 4.66
CA GLU A 46 13.82 -5.42 5.59
C GLU A 46 13.05 -5.99 6.79
N THR A 47 12.18 -5.19 7.40
CA THR A 47 11.29 -5.63 8.50
C THR A 47 10.40 -6.78 8.05
N ARG A 48 9.75 -6.64 6.91
CA ARG A 48 8.92 -7.70 6.33
C ARG A 48 9.70 -9.00 6.10
N ASN A 49 10.91 -8.90 5.57
CA ASN A 49 11.74 -10.07 5.29
C ASN A 49 12.24 -10.74 6.58
N ALA A 50 12.55 -9.96 7.61
CA ALA A 50 12.91 -10.49 8.92
C ALA A 50 11.75 -11.26 9.56
N GLU A 51 10.53 -10.71 9.52
CA GLU A 51 9.33 -11.40 10.00
C GLU A 51 9.02 -12.67 9.16
N ALA A 52 9.15 -12.59 7.85
CA ALA A 52 8.92 -13.71 6.95
C ALA A 52 9.87 -14.89 7.20
N ALA A 53 11.10 -14.64 7.68
CA ALA A 53 12.07 -15.68 8.01
C ALA A 53 11.63 -16.58 9.18
N HIS A 54 10.70 -16.12 10.03
CA HIS A 54 10.14 -16.89 11.14
C HIS A 54 8.90 -17.70 10.75
N ILE A 55 8.41 -17.57 9.52
CA ILE A 55 7.21 -18.26 9.04
C ILE A 55 7.61 -19.49 8.21
N PRO A 56 6.95 -20.66 8.42
CA PRO A 56 7.18 -21.83 7.59
C PRO A 56 6.97 -21.53 6.10
N GLU A 57 7.79 -22.14 5.25
CA GLU A 57 7.80 -21.85 3.81
C GLU A 57 6.45 -22.09 3.14
N GLU A 58 5.72 -23.13 3.54
CA GLU A 58 4.39 -23.45 3.02
C GLU A 58 3.37 -22.35 3.33
N ASP A 59 3.38 -21.85 4.56
CA ASP A 59 2.48 -20.78 5.00
C ASP A 59 2.82 -19.46 4.33
N LEU A 60 4.11 -19.16 4.16
CA LEU A 60 4.57 -17.98 3.44
C LEU A 60 4.19 -18.03 1.95
N ALA A 61 4.31 -19.19 1.31
CA ALA A 61 3.90 -19.40 -0.08
C ALA A 61 2.38 -19.20 -0.23
N ARG A 62 1.59 -19.73 0.72
CA ARG A 62 0.14 -19.55 0.76
C ARG A 62 -0.24 -18.08 0.94
N TYR A 63 0.40 -17.39 1.88
CA TYR A 63 0.24 -15.96 2.10
C TYR A 63 0.53 -15.14 0.83
N ASN A 64 1.67 -15.37 0.21
CA ASN A 64 2.07 -14.65 -0.99
C ASN A 64 1.09 -14.87 -2.16
N ARG A 65 0.57 -16.07 -2.32
CA ARG A 65 -0.45 -16.37 -3.33
C ARG A 65 -1.74 -15.60 -3.07
N LEU A 66 -2.25 -15.62 -1.84
CA LEU A 66 -3.46 -14.90 -1.45
C LEU A 66 -3.27 -13.38 -1.57
N PHE A 67 -2.11 -12.87 -1.18
CA PHE A 67 -1.75 -11.46 -1.30
C PHE A 67 -1.83 -10.96 -2.74
N ARG A 68 -1.29 -11.73 -3.68
CA ARG A 68 -1.32 -11.40 -5.11
C ARG A 68 -2.72 -11.48 -5.71
N SER A 69 -3.50 -12.51 -5.34
CA SER A 69 -4.84 -12.72 -5.90
C SER A 69 -5.91 -11.79 -5.32
N ASN A 70 -5.70 -11.24 -4.13
CA ASN A 70 -6.67 -10.41 -3.40
C ASN A 70 -6.24 -8.96 -3.21
N ARG A 71 -5.55 -8.37 -4.17
CA ARG A 71 -5.14 -6.95 -4.17
C ARG A 71 -4.36 -6.51 -2.94
N GLY A 72 -3.46 -7.36 -2.47
CA GLY A 72 -2.62 -7.05 -1.31
C GLY A 72 -3.26 -7.36 0.04
N ILE A 73 -4.37 -8.10 0.08
CA ILE A 73 -5.04 -8.49 1.32
C ILE A 73 -5.12 -10.02 1.38
N ALA A 74 -4.23 -10.65 2.13
CA ALA A 74 -4.21 -12.10 2.31
C ALA A 74 -4.96 -12.54 3.57
N VAL A 75 -4.87 -11.75 4.65
CA VAL A 75 -5.38 -12.07 5.98
C VAL A 75 -6.31 -10.95 6.44
N VAL A 76 -7.46 -11.32 6.99
CA VAL A 76 -8.46 -10.40 7.51
C VAL A 76 -8.91 -10.83 8.91
N ARG A 77 -9.38 -9.87 9.69
CA ARG A 77 -9.98 -10.13 11.00
C ARG A 77 -11.44 -10.53 10.86
N VAL A 78 -11.90 -11.24 11.87
CA VAL A 78 -13.33 -11.46 12.11
C VAL A 78 -13.74 -10.57 13.28
N ASP A 79 -14.69 -9.70 13.07
CA ASP A 79 -15.26 -8.84 14.10
C ASP A 79 -16.75 -9.17 14.27
N ARG A 80 -17.16 -9.50 15.51
CA ARG A 80 -18.54 -9.87 15.85
C ARG A 80 -19.14 -10.95 14.94
N GLY A 81 -18.32 -11.90 14.53
CA GLY A 81 -18.71 -12.99 13.62
C GLY A 81 -18.83 -12.59 12.16
N VAL A 82 -18.34 -11.43 11.77
CA VAL A 82 -18.35 -10.92 10.38
C VAL A 82 -16.94 -10.85 9.84
N CYS A 83 -16.72 -11.46 8.67
CA CYS A 83 -15.45 -11.35 7.95
C CYS A 83 -15.24 -9.93 7.47
N GLN A 84 -14.14 -9.28 7.88
CA GLN A 84 -13.83 -7.91 7.48
C GLN A 84 -13.33 -7.79 6.02
N GLY A 85 -13.11 -8.91 5.36
CA GLY A 85 -12.75 -8.94 3.94
C GLY A 85 -13.93 -8.92 2.98
N CYS A 86 -14.97 -9.68 3.27
CA CYS A 86 -16.15 -9.82 2.43
C CYS A 86 -17.47 -9.35 3.07
N SER A 87 -17.41 -8.92 4.33
CA SER A 87 -18.56 -8.44 5.12
C SER A 87 -19.70 -9.48 5.30
N VAL A 88 -19.37 -10.75 5.12
CA VAL A 88 -20.34 -11.86 5.31
C VAL A 88 -20.18 -12.41 6.72
N ARG A 89 -21.33 -12.70 7.36
CA ARG A 89 -21.37 -13.36 8.66
C ARG A 89 -20.95 -14.82 8.53
N LEU A 90 -20.03 -15.25 9.38
CA LEU A 90 -19.56 -16.63 9.44
C LEU A 90 -20.58 -17.53 10.17
N PRO A 91 -20.77 -18.76 9.70
CA PRO A 91 -21.52 -19.78 10.44
C PRO A 91 -20.91 -20.05 11.82
N VAL A 92 -21.74 -20.41 12.79
CA VAL A 92 -21.29 -20.67 14.16
C VAL A 92 -20.21 -21.76 14.23
N GLY A 93 -20.33 -22.79 13.39
CA GLY A 93 -19.32 -23.85 13.30
C GLY A 93 -17.95 -23.36 12.85
N GLU A 94 -17.89 -22.43 11.91
CA GLU A 94 -16.63 -21.82 11.45
C GLU A 94 -16.03 -20.90 12.52
N LEU A 95 -16.86 -20.12 13.20
CA LEU A 95 -16.43 -19.31 14.33
C LEU A 95 -15.82 -20.15 15.46
N THR A 96 -16.44 -21.28 15.78
CA THR A 96 -15.92 -22.21 16.78
C THR A 96 -14.57 -22.79 16.35
N ARG A 97 -14.45 -23.19 15.09
CA ARG A 97 -13.17 -23.66 14.53
C ARG A 97 -12.10 -22.58 14.59
N LEU A 98 -12.46 -21.35 14.24
CA LEU A 98 -11.53 -20.21 14.26
C LEU A 98 -11.01 -19.95 15.67
N ARG A 99 -11.88 -19.96 16.68
CA ARG A 99 -11.49 -19.74 18.08
C ARG A 99 -10.59 -20.84 18.65
N ASN A 100 -10.76 -22.05 18.16
CA ASN A 100 -10.02 -23.22 18.64
C ASN A 100 -8.78 -23.54 17.78
N SER A 101 -8.48 -22.72 16.77
CA SER A 101 -7.34 -22.93 15.87
C SER A 101 -6.26 -21.91 16.15
N ASP A 102 -5.00 -22.37 16.22
CA ASP A 102 -3.82 -21.51 16.30
C ASP A 102 -3.40 -21.01 14.90
N SER A 103 -4.08 -21.47 13.85
CA SER A 103 -3.77 -21.14 12.46
C SER A 103 -4.94 -20.43 11.78
N PRO A 104 -4.67 -19.53 10.82
CA PRO A 104 -5.72 -18.87 10.06
C PRO A 104 -6.57 -19.88 9.27
N ILE A 105 -7.89 -19.67 9.28
CA ILE A 105 -8.85 -20.50 8.56
C ILE A 105 -9.28 -19.78 7.28
N PRO A 106 -9.39 -20.48 6.13
CA PRO A 106 -9.84 -19.85 4.89
C PRO A 106 -11.31 -19.45 4.96
N CYS A 107 -11.61 -18.24 4.48
CA CYS A 107 -12.98 -17.77 4.25
C CYS A 107 -13.45 -18.12 2.84
N GLY A 108 -14.76 -18.25 2.63
CA GLY A 108 -15.36 -18.40 1.30
C GLY A 108 -15.05 -17.23 0.33
N CYS A 109 -14.61 -16.07 0.84
CA CYS A 109 -14.14 -14.95 0.01
C CYS A 109 -12.72 -15.12 -0.56
N GLY A 110 -12.05 -16.24 -0.26
CA GLY A 110 -10.69 -16.54 -0.73
C GLY A 110 -9.57 -15.96 0.12
N ARG A 111 -9.85 -15.29 1.25
CA ARG A 111 -8.85 -14.78 2.20
C ARG A 111 -8.69 -15.69 3.40
N ALA A 112 -7.53 -15.66 4.04
CA ALA A 112 -7.34 -16.33 5.31
C ALA A 112 -7.91 -15.48 6.46
N LEU A 113 -8.53 -16.15 7.44
CA LEU A 113 -9.13 -15.51 8.61
C LEU A 113 -8.19 -15.55 9.80
N LEU A 114 -8.14 -14.47 10.57
CA LEU A 114 -7.56 -14.42 11.90
C LEU A 114 -8.63 -14.70 12.96
N THR A 115 -8.17 -15.04 14.16
CA THR A 115 -9.04 -15.17 15.33
C THR A 115 -9.85 -13.90 15.58
N GLU A 116 -11.06 -14.10 16.09
CA GLU A 116 -11.92 -13.03 16.59
C GLU A 116 -11.24 -12.37 17.80
N GLN A 117 -11.18 -11.04 17.80
CA GLN A 117 -10.83 -10.25 18.99
C GLN A 117 -12.08 -9.70 19.61
#